data_fea6a3e87c0cb5c230f33e0779971c05
#
_entry.id   fea6a3e87c0cb5c230f33e0779971c05
#
_cell.length_a   1.000
_cell.length_b   1.000
_cell.length_c   1.000
_cell.angle_alpha   90.00
_cell.angle_beta   90.00
_cell.angle_gamma   90.00
#
_symmetry.space_group_name_H-M   'P 1'
#
loop_
_entity.id
_entity.type
_entity.pdbx_description
1 polymer ?
#
loop_
_entity_poly.entity_id
_entity_poly.type
_entity_poly.pdbx_seq_one_letter_code
_entity_poly.pdbx_strand_id
1 'polypeptide(L)'
;MWLAYESNKDDKLKEAALCQVDNFLYRIEHHINTDHHDMGFLYSPSCVAAYKLTGSEVGKRAALLAADNLMKRFHEKGQFFQAWGKIGDKDNYRLIIDCLMNMPLLFWASKVTGDKKYEEKAQAHIKTAMENIVRDDNSTYHTYFFDMETGKPTKGVTCQGNRDGSAWARGQAWGIYGSAVAYSKTGNKEYLDIFKRVTKYFMEHLPKDLVPYWDFDFDTGSDEPRDSSSGVIAVCGMLEMAKYLDKD
;
A
#
# COMPACT_ATOMS: atom_id res chain seq x y z
N MET A 1 -10.31 8.71 -13.55
CA MET A 1 -10.21 9.13 -14.97
C MET A 1 -9.53 8.07 -15.84
N TRP A 2 -8.34 7.54 -15.49
CA TRP A 2 -7.64 6.57 -16.34
C TRP A 2 -8.44 5.29 -16.59
N LEU A 3 -9.08 4.70 -15.57
CA LEU A 3 -9.94 3.51 -15.76
C LEU A 3 -11.11 3.77 -16.71
N ALA A 4 -11.74 4.94 -16.61
CA ALA A 4 -12.81 5.33 -17.53
C ALA A 4 -12.30 5.54 -18.95
N TYR A 5 -11.12 6.17 -19.11
CA TYR A 5 -10.46 6.30 -20.42
C TYR A 5 -10.09 4.92 -21.01
N GLU A 6 -9.59 3.98 -20.21
CA GLU A 6 -9.32 2.62 -20.69
C GLU A 6 -10.57 1.92 -21.22
N SER A 7 -11.72 2.15 -20.55
CA SER A 7 -12.99 1.52 -20.92
C SER A 7 -13.59 2.10 -22.20
N ASN A 8 -13.64 3.43 -22.35
CA ASN A 8 -14.40 4.07 -23.41
C ASN A 8 -13.58 4.86 -24.44
N LYS A 9 -12.28 5.04 -24.20
CA LYS A 9 -11.33 5.79 -25.04
C LYS A 9 -11.75 7.26 -25.28
N ASP A 10 -12.49 7.87 -24.35
CA ASP A 10 -12.89 9.28 -24.44
C ASP A 10 -11.69 10.21 -24.22
N ASP A 11 -11.32 10.95 -25.28
CA ASP A 11 -10.18 11.88 -25.25
C ASP A 11 -10.34 13.01 -24.22
N LYS A 12 -11.56 13.42 -23.87
CA LYS A 12 -11.78 14.41 -22.80
C LYS A 12 -11.32 13.89 -21.43
N LEU A 13 -11.52 12.59 -21.16
CA LEU A 13 -11.03 11.95 -19.93
C LEU A 13 -9.50 11.87 -19.92
N LYS A 14 -8.90 11.58 -21.08
CA LYS A 14 -7.45 11.56 -21.26
C LYS A 14 -6.84 12.96 -21.03
N GLU A 15 -7.39 13.99 -21.66
CA GLU A 15 -6.93 15.36 -21.50
C GLU A 15 -7.03 15.84 -20.06
N ALA A 16 -8.17 15.61 -19.41
CA ALA A 16 -8.36 15.93 -17.99
C ALA A 16 -7.37 15.17 -17.08
N ALA A 17 -7.10 13.90 -17.38
CA ALA A 17 -6.13 13.11 -16.63
C ALA A 17 -4.69 13.60 -16.84
N LEU A 18 -4.30 13.98 -18.05
CA LEU A 18 -2.99 14.55 -18.36
C LEU A 18 -2.78 15.90 -17.67
N CYS A 19 -3.80 16.77 -17.62
CA CYS A 19 -3.75 18.02 -16.85
C CYS A 19 -3.44 17.77 -15.36
N GLN A 20 -3.99 16.68 -14.77
CA GLN A 20 -3.64 16.29 -13.41
C GLN A 20 -2.19 15.80 -13.29
N VAL A 21 -1.67 15.13 -14.31
CA VAL A 21 -0.26 14.68 -14.34
C VAL A 21 0.71 15.87 -14.31
N ASP A 22 0.41 16.95 -15.00
CA ASP A 22 1.20 18.19 -14.95
C ASP A 22 1.19 18.80 -13.53
N ASN A 23 0.04 18.76 -12.85
CA ASN A 23 -0.06 19.18 -11.46
C ASN A 23 0.76 18.28 -10.53
N PHE A 24 0.75 16.95 -10.73
CA PHE A 24 1.59 16.03 -9.97
C PHE A 24 3.08 16.27 -10.20
N LEU A 25 3.51 16.56 -11.43
CA LEU A 25 4.89 16.95 -11.71
C LEU A 25 5.27 18.21 -10.96
N TYR A 26 4.44 19.26 -11.06
CA TYR A 26 4.68 20.51 -10.35
C TYR A 26 4.81 20.31 -8.83
N ARG A 27 3.93 19.50 -8.23
CA ARG A 27 3.95 19.23 -6.80
C ARG A 27 5.23 18.52 -6.34
N ILE A 28 5.68 17.50 -7.08
CA ILE A 28 6.88 16.77 -6.67
C ILE A 28 8.16 17.61 -6.86
N GLU A 29 8.22 18.42 -7.89
CA GLU A 29 9.35 19.33 -8.15
C GLU A 29 9.45 20.44 -7.10
N HIS A 30 8.32 20.90 -6.55
CA HIS A 30 8.24 21.97 -5.55
C HIS A 30 8.04 21.46 -4.12
N HIS A 31 8.14 20.15 -3.89
CA HIS A 31 7.97 19.50 -2.58
C HIS A 31 6.64 19.83 -1.88
N ILE A 32 5.54 19.96 -2.65
CA ILE A 32 4.21 20.28 -2.10
C ILE A 32 3.53 19.00 -1.66
N ASN A 33 3.34 18.84 -0.34
CA ASN A 33 2.74 17.66 0.28
C ASN A 33 3.38 16.35 -0.22
N THR A 34 4.69 16.24 -0.12
CA THR A 34 5.47 15.08 -0.56
C THR A 34 6.30 14.46 0.56
N ASP A 35 6.14 14.95 1.80
CA ASP A 35 6.90 14.46 2.97
C ASP A 35 6.14 13.35 3.71
N HIS A 36 5.77 12.31 2.97
CA HIS A 36 5.12 11.10 3.46
C HIS A 36 5.40 9.91 2.51
N HIS A 37 5.01 8.69 2.91
CA HIS A 37 5.27 7.49 2.12
C HIS A 37 4.29 7.24 0.96
N ASP A 38 3.15 7.97 0.88
CA ASP A 38 2.07 7.70 -0.08
C ASP A 38 2.38 8.06 -1.54
N MET A 39 3.66 8.11 -1.87
CA MET A 39 4.10 8.38 -3.25
C MET A 39 3.56 7.32 -4.22
N GLY A 40 3.49 6.05 -3.80
CA GLY A 40 2.91 4.98 -4.61
C GLY A 40 1.42 5.16 -4.84
N PHE A 41 0.65 5.49 -3.80
CA PHE A 41 -0.79 5.75 -3.90
C PHE A 41 -1.12 6.91 -4.84
N LEU A 42 -0.30 7.95 -4.83
CA LEU A 42 -0.53 9.15 -5.63
C LEU A 42 -0.03 8.99 -7.07
N TYR A 43 1.20 8.50 -7.24
CA TYR A 43 1.87 8.55 -8.54
C TYR A 43 1.69 7.29 -9.38
N SER A 44 1.34 6.14 -8.80
CA SER A 44 1.05 4.94 -9.59
C SER A 44 -0.25 5.05 -10.38
N PRO A 45 -1.42 5.39 -9.77
CA PRO A 45 -2.67 5.48 -10.51
C PRO A 45 -2.79 6.76 -11.36
N SER A 46 -1.91 7.74 -11.19
CA SER A 46 -1.89 8.99 -11.97
C SER A 46 -0.79 8.98 -13.03
N CYS A 47 0.46 9.11 -12.63
CA CYS A 47 1.60 9.35 -13.50
C CYS A 47 2.13 8.08 -14.19
N VAL A 48 2.24 6.97 -13.45
CA VAL A 48 2.60 5.67 -14.05
C VAL A 48 1.50 5.21 -15.02
N ALA A 49 0.23 5.39 -14.66
CA ALA A 49 -0.89 5.07 -15.56
C ALA A 49 -0.84 5.92 -16.84
N ALA A 50 -0.58 7.22 -16.74
CA ALA A 50 -0.39 8.10 -17.89
C ALA A 50 0.71 7.59 -18.83
N TYR A 51 1.88 7.28 -18.28
CA TYR A 51 2.99 6.73 -19.08
C TYR A 51 2.61 5.42 -19.77
N LYS A 52 1.99 4.49 -19.05
CA LYS A 52 1.59 3.19 -19.60
C LYS A 52 0.52 3.28 -20.69
N LEU A 53 -0.43 4.20 -20.56
CA LEU A 53 -1.59 4.28 -21.44
C LEU A 53 -1.38 5.22 -22.64
N THR A 54 -0.49 6.21 -22.50
CA THR A 54 -0.34 7.28 -23.51
C THR A 54 1.11 7.54 -23.92
N GLY A 55 2.09 6.93 -23.25
CA GLY A 55 3.50 7.24 -23.47
C GLY A 55 3.95 8.59 -22.86
N SER A 56 3.17 9.18 -21.93
CA SER A 56 3.47 10.49 -21.36
C SER A 56 4.84 10.52 -20.65
N GLU A 57 5.82 11.19 -21.26
CA GLU A 57 7.15 11.40 -20.64
C GLU A 57 7.08 12.32 -19.40
N VAL A 58 6.10 13.23 -19.35
CA VAL A 58 5.79 14.03 -18.16
C VAL A 58 5.38 13.12 -17.00
N GLY A 59 4.47 12.17 -17.25
CA GLY A 59 4.06 11.19 -16.26
C GLY A 59 5.21 10.31 -15.80
N LYS A 60 6.06 9.84 -16.73
CA LYS A 60 7.26 9.06 -16.41
C LYS A 60 8.21 9.83 -15.49
N ARG A 61 8.52 11.09 -15.84
CA ARG A 61 9.39 11.97 -15.05
C ARG A 61 8.82 12.19 -13.64
N ALA A 62 7.54 12.54 -13.53
CA ALA A 62 6.88 12.75 -12.24
C ALA A 62 6.92 11.50 -11.35
N ALA A 63 6.65 10.32 -11.92
CA ALA A 63 6.67 9.06 -11.18
C ALA A 63 8.09 8.65 -10.73
N LEU A 64 9.12 8.91 -11.53
CA LEU A 64 10.51 8.66 -11.13
C LEU A 64 10.95 9.60 -10.00
N LEU A 65 10.60 10.89 -10.07
CA LEU A 65 10.86 11.84 -8.98
C LEU A 65 10.14 11.43 -7.68
N ALA A 66 8.93 10.90 -7.78
CA ALA A 66 8.19 10.39 -6.64
C ALA A 66 8.83 9.12 -6.06
N ALA A 67 9.33 8.22 -6.91
CA ALA A 67 10.10 7.06 -6.47
C ALA A 67 11.38 7.47 -5.73
N ASP A 68 12.14 8.42 -6.26
CA ASP A 68 13.34 8.97 -5.60
C ASP A 68 12.99 9.67 -4.28
N ASN A 69 11.86 10.35 -4.22
CA ASN A 69 11.39 10.97 -2.99
C ASN A 69 11.03 9.93 -1.92
N LEU A 70 10.35 8.85 -2.31
CA LEU A 70 10.06 7.73 -1.41
C LEU A 70 11.35 7.07 -0.90
N MET A 71 12.34 6.86 -1.78
CA MET A 71 13.63 6.25 -1.42
C MET A 71 14.35 6.99 -0.30
N LYS A 72 14.19 8.31 -0.16
CA LYS A 72 14.78 9.11 0.93
C LYS A 72 14.25 8.72 2.31
N ARG A 73 13.06 8.09 2.37
CA ARG A 73 12.41 7.67 3.62
C ARG A 73 12.80 6.26 4.06
N PHE A 74 13.69 5.59 3.31
CA PHE A 74 14.15 4.25 3.66
C PHE A 74 15.18 4.29 4.79
N HIS A 75 14.99 3.47 5.79
CA HIS A 75 15.89 3.31 6.92
C HIS A 75 16.66 1.99 6.84
N GLU A 76 17.97 2.10 6.66
CA GLU A 76 18.86 0.93 6.49
C GLU A 76 18.90 0.00 7.70
N LYS A 77 18.80 0.52 8.93
CA LYS A 77 18.80 -0.33 10.13
C LYS A 77 17.50 -1.09 10.30
N GLY A 78 16.35 -0.43 10.08
CA GLY A 78 15.03 -1.03 10.23
C GLY A 78 14.53 -1.74 8.97
N GLN A 79 15.19 -1.53 7.82
CA GLN A 79 14.81 -2.09 6.52
C GLN A 79 13.36 -1.77 6.13
N PHE A 80 12.92 -0.51 6.36
CA PHE A 80 11.56 -0.06 6.02
C PHE A 80 11.54 1.41 5.59
N PHE A 81 10.45 1.80 4.90
CA PHE A 81 10.13 3.21 4.60
C PHE A 81 9.32 3.80 5.74
N GLN A 82 9.82 4.89 6.34
CA GLN A 82 9.10 5.63 7.37
C GLN A 82 7.82 6.25 6.79
N ALA A 83 6.68 6.04 7.45
CA ALA A 83 5.38 6.43 6.91
C ALA A 83 5.23 7.94 6.76
N TRP A 84 5.28 8.69 7.84
CA TRP A 84 5.21 10.16 7.85
C TRP A 84 6.10 10.77 8.92
N GLY A 85 5.98 12.08 9.14
CA GLY A 85 6.82 12.83 10.05
C GLY A 85 8.20 13.11 9.46
N LYS A 86 8.99 13.92 10.16
CA LYS A 86 10.37 14.23 9.77
C LYS A 86 11.20 12.96 9.70
N ILE A 87 11.98 12.80 8.66
CA ILE A 87 12.85 11.61 8.49
C ILE A 87 13.82 11.54 9.68
N GLY A 88 13.88 10.36 10.32
CA GLY A 88 14.72 10.14 11.49
C GLY A 88 14.13 10.68 12.80
N ASP A 89 12.87 11.10 12.83
CA ASP A 89 12.18 11.42 14.07
C ASP A 89 11.80 10.11 14.81
N LYS A 90 12.33 9.96 16.03
CA LYS A 90 12.09 8.77 16.86
C LYS A 90 10.62 8.51 17.17
N ASP A 91 9.81 9.55 17.27
CA ASP A 91 8.38 9.44 17.58
C ASP A 91 7.56 9.03 16.35
N ASN A 92 8.16 9.07 15.16
CA ASN A 92 7.60 8.66 13.88
C ASN A 92 8.40 7.55 13.17
N TYR A 93 9.32 6.88 13.88
CA TYR A 93 10.12 5.80 13.31
C TYR A 93 9.30 4.51 13.21
N ARG A 94 8.39 4.50 12.23
CA ARG A 94 7.34 3.48 12.07
C ARG A 94 6.94 3.28 10.61
N LEU A 95 6.43 2.09 10.33
CA LEU A 95 5.69 1.79 9.12
C LEU A 95 4.19 1.67 9.42
N ILE A 96 3.38 1.72 8.38
CA ILE A 96 1.92 1.57 8.41
C ILE A 96 1.55 0.52 7.37
N ILE A 97 0.50 -0.27 7.63
CA ILE A 97 0.15 -1.44 6.80
C ILE A 97 -0.11 -1.13 5.33
N ASP A 98 -0.64 0.04 5.02
CA ASP A 98 -0.90 0.48 3.64
C ASP A 98 0.38 0.81 2.85
N CYS A 99 1.54 0.88 3.52
CA CYS A 99 2.84 1.05 2.89
C CYS A 99 3.12 0.06 1.75
N LEU A 100 2.53 -1.14 1.85
CA LEU A 100 2.67 -2.18 0.84
C LEU A 100 2.14 -1.75 -0.54
N MET A 101 1.15 -0.86 -0.57
CA MET A 101 0.58 -0.31 -1.80
C MET A 101 1.46 0.77 -2.45
N ASN A 102 2.49 1.24 -1.76
CA ASN A 102 3.47 2.17 -2.31
C ASN A 102 4.61 1.46 -3.07
N MET A 103 4.82 0.17 -2.80
CA MET A 103 5.90 -0.61 -3.38
C MET A 103 5.80 -0.82 -4.89
N PRO A 104 4.61 -0.94 -5.51
CA PRO A 104 4.48 -1.02 -6.97
C PRO A 104 5.16 0.11 -7.74
N LEU A 105 5.23 1.32 -7.19
CA LEU A 105 5.96 2.44 -7.77
C LEU A 105 7.46 2.13 -7.90
N LEU A 106 8.05 1.54 -6.86
CA LEU A 106 9.48 1.21 -6.85
C LEU A 106 9.81 0.04 -7.78
N PHE A 107 8.99 -1.00 -7.84
CA PHE A 107 9.15 -2.07 -8.83
C PHE A 107 9.04 -1.55 -10.26
N TRP A 108 8.12 -0.60 -10.50
CA TRP A 108 8.00 0.05 -11.80
C TRP A 108 9.24 0.91 -12.11
N ALA A 109 9.72 1.69 -11.16
CA ALA A 109 10.93 2.50 -11.33
C ALA A 109 12.15 1.64 -11.64
N SER A 110 12.35 0.53 -10.93
CA SER A 110 13.42 -0.44 -11.22
C SER A 110 13.33 -0.97 -12.66
N LYS A 111 12.12 -1.35 -13.09
CA LYS A 111 11.90 -1.86 -14.45
C LYS A 111 12.20 -0.83 -15.54
N VAL A 112 11.82 0.43 -15.33
CA VAL A 112 11.95 1.49 -16.36
C VAL A 112 13.36 2.04 -16.44
N THR A 113 14.07 2.12 -15.30
CA THR A 113 15.44 2.67 -15.24
C THR A 113 16.52 1.60 -15.40
N GLY A 114 16.21 0.34 -15.07
CA GLY A 114 17.20 -0.74 -14.94
C GLY A 114 17.94 -0.72 -13.59
N ASP A 115 17.71 0.27 -12.73
CA ASP A 115 18.35 0.40 -11.41
C ASP A 115 17.66 -0.50 -10.38
N LYS A 116 18.35 -1.53 -9.94
CA LYS A 116 17.84 -2.53 -9.00
C LYS A 116 17.63 -2.00 -7.58
N LYS A 117 18.24 -0.86 -7.21
CA LYS A 117 18.10 -0.28 -5.87
C LYS A 117 16.64 -0.10 -5.43
N TYR A 118 15.74 0.27 -6.34
CA TYR A 118 14.31 0.48 -6.04
C TYR A 118 13.64 -0.84 -5.66
N GLU A 119 13.85 -1.88 -6.45
CA GLU A 119 13.29 -3.21 -6.21
C GLU A 119 13.84 -3.83 -4.92
N GLU A 120 15.15 -3.72 -4.69
CA GLU A 120 15.81 -4.25 -3.48
C GLU A 120 15.24 -3.62 -2.21
N LYS A 121 15.07 -2.29 -2.19
CA LYS A 121 14.47 -1.59 -1.04
C LYS A 121 12.98 -1.88 -0.88
N ALA A 122 12.24 -2.04 -1.98
CA ALA A 122 10.85 -2.47 -1.93
C ALA A 122 10.70 -3.87 -1.34
N GLN A 123 11.55 -4.83 -1.74
CA GLN A 123 11.53 -6.19 -1.21
C GLN A 123 11.91 -6.23 0.28
N ALA A 124 12.94 -5.47 0.68
CA ALA A 124 13.34 -5.37 2.08
C ALA A 124 12.20 -4.82 2.95
N HIS A 125 11.54 -3.76 2.48
CA HIS A 125 10.40 -3.18 3.18
C HIS A 125 9.21 -4.14 3.28
N ILE A 126 8.85 -4.82 2.18
CA ILE A 126 7.78 -5.82 2.18
C ILE A 126 8.06 -6.90 3.24
N LYS A 127 9.29 -7.42 3.26
CA LYS A 127 9.69 -8.43 4.24
C LYS A 127 9.50 -7.91 5.67
N THR A 128 10.07 -6.76 6.00
CA THR A 128 9.94 -6.16 7.34
C THR A 128 8.47 -5.91 7.71
N ALA A 129 7.66 -5.41 6.78
CA ALA A 129 6.25 -5.18 7.02
C ALA A 129 5.50 -6.49 7.33
N MET A 130 5.66 -7.52 6.51
CA MET A 130 4.97 -8.79 6.68
C MET A 130 5.36 -9.54 7.94
N GLU A 131 6.64 -9.48 8.34
CA GLU A 131 7.14 -10.11 9.57
C GLU A 131 6.62 -9.46 10.87
N ASN A 132 6.17 -8.20 10.81
CA ASN A 132 5.83 -7.45 12.02
C ASN A 132 4.35 -7.05 12.11
N ILE A 133 3.68 -6.84 10.98
CA ILE A 133 2.29 -6.36 10.96
C ILE A 133 1.28 -7.47 11.20
N VAL A 134 1.54 -8.68 10.73
CA VAL A 134 0.61 -9.81 10.85
C VAL A 134 0.78 -10.45 12.22
N ARG A 135 -0.32 -10.52 13.00
CA ARG A 135 -0.35 -11.14 14.33
C ARG A 135 -0.49 -12.66 14.24
N ASP A 136 -0.26 -13.34 15.34
CA ASP A 136 -0.39 -14.81 15.45
C ASP A 136 -1.83 -15.30 15.18
N ASP A 137 -2.83 -14.47 15.51
CA ASP A 137 -4.25 -14.74 15.25
C ASP A 137 -4.67 -14.42 13.79
N ASN A 138 -3.73 -13.98 12.94
CA ASN A 138 -3.92 -13.57 11.55
C ASN A 138 -4.63 -12.23 11.36
N SER A 139 -4.90 -11.50 12.42
CA SER A 139 -5.26 -10.09 12.34
C SER A 139 -4.03 -9.23 12.04
N THR A 140 -4.23 -7.94 11.78
CA THR A 140 -3.12 -7.05 11.46
C THR A 140 -3.06 -5.84 12.42
N TYR A 141 -1.83 -5.42 12.71
CA TYR A 141 -1.60 -4.10 13.28
C TYR A 141 -1.79 -3.03 12.21
N HIS A 142 -2.30 -1.87 12.61
CA HIS A 142 -2.34 -0.70 11.72
C HIS A 142 -0.93 -0.13 11.52
N THR A 143 -0.19 0.04 12.60
CA THR A 143 1.12 0.69 12.63
C THR A 143 2.10 -0.12 13.46
N TYR A 144 3.38 -0.14 13.06
CA TYR A 144 4.43 -0.82 13.79
C TYR A 144 5.65 0.08 13.96
N PHE A 145 6.08 0.25 15.22
CA PHE A 145 7.24 1.05 15.59
C PHE A 145 8.51 0.21 15.67
N PHE A 146 9.63 0.87 15.41
CA PHE A 146 10.96 0.31 15.49
C PHE A 146 11.87 1.18 16.36
N ASP A 147 12.88 0.58 16.94
CA ASP A 147 13.94 1.29 17.64
C ASP A 147 14.92 1.90 16.63
N MET A 148 15.15 3.20 16.71
CA MET A 148 15.94 3.93 15.72
C MET A 148 17.43 3.61 15.78
N GLU A 149 17.95 3.21 16.96
CA GLU A 149 19.37 2.92 17.15
C GLU A 149 19.71 1.50 16.64
N THR A 150 18.84 0.56 16.93
CA THR A 150 19.08 -0.86 16.60
C THR A 150 18.35 -1.34 15.34
N GLY A 151 17.30 -0.62 14.89
CA GLY A 151 16.42 -1.04 13.81
C GLY A 151 15.45 -2.17 14.20
N LYS A 152 15.44 -2.61 15.46
CA LYS A 152 14.60 -3.73 15.91
C LYS A 152 13.13 -3.32 16.05
N PRO A 153 12.18 -4.22 15.78
CA PRO A 153 10.77 -3.98 16.04
C PRO A 153 10.50 -3.80 17.53
N THR A 154 9.59 -2.91 17.89
CA THR A 154 9.27 -2.58 19.29
C THR A 154 7.81 -2.85 19.64
N LYS A 155 6.86 -2.24 18.94
CA LYS A 155 5.44 -2.41 19.25
C LYS A 155 4.52 -2.15 18.05
N GLY A 156 3.46 -2.94 17.96
CA GLY A 156 2.32 -2.68 17.10
C GLY A 156 1.24 -1.91 17.84
N VAL A 157 0.68 -0.89 17.18
CA VAL A 157 -0.38 -0.03 17.71
C VAL A 157 -1.36 0.34 16.60
N THR A 158 -2.38 1.13 16.93
CA THR A 158 -3.28 1.71 15.94
C THR A 158 -3.34 3.24 16.03
N CYS A 159 -3.68 3.88 14.88
CA CYS A 159 -4.07 5.29 14.81
C CYS A 159 -5.51 5.43 14.32
N GLN A 160 -6.02 4.44 13.58
CA GLN A 160 -7.35 4.47 12.95
C GLN A 160 -8.26 3.33 13.43
N GLY A 161 -7.74 2.33 14.14
CA GLY A 161 -8.53 1.29 14.76
C GLY A 161 -9.11 1.71 16.13
N ASN A 162 -9.98 0.90 16.67
CA ASN A 162 -10.69 1.16 17.91
C ASN A 162 -9.75 1.20 19.12
N ARG A 163 -8.77 0.30 19.16
CA ARG A 163 -7.75 0.21 20.24
C ARG A 163 -6.53 -0.54 19.71
N ASP A 164 -5.39 -0.44 20.38
CA ASP A 164 -4.12 -1.06 19.93
C ASP A 164 -4.21 -2.57 19.72
N GLY A 165 -5.10 -3.26 20.43
CA GLY A 165 -5.34 -4.69 20.28
C GLY A 165 -6.41 -5.06 19.24
N SER A 166 -7.15 -4.09 18.68
CA SER A 166 -8.18 -4.37 17.68
C SER A 166 -7.61 -4.56 16.28
N ALA A 167 -8.46 -4.99 15.36
CA ALA A 167 -8.13 -5.10 13.94
C ALA A 167 -8.98 -4.11 13.14
N TRP A 168 -8.38 -2.98 12.78
CA TRP A 168 -8.99 -2.01 11.88
C TRP A 168 -9.31 -2.66 10.53
N ALA A 169 -10.59 -2.65 10.12
CA ALA A 169 -11.06 -3.42 8.97
C ALA A 169 -10.35 -3.06 7.65
N ARG A 170 -10.13 -1.76 7.42
CA ARG A 170 -9.39 -1.30 6.23
C ARG A 170 -7.90 -1.69 6.30
N GLY A 171 -7.31 -1.70 7.50
CA GLY A 171 -5.96 -2.19 7.71
C GLY A 171 -5.83 -3.67 7.37
N GLN A 172 -6.76 -4.50 7.84
CA GLN A 172 -6.81 -5.92 7.47
C GLN A 172 -6.96 -6.11 5.95
N ALA A 173 -7.80 -5.30 5.29
CA ALA A 173 -7.95 -5.33 3.85
C ALA A 173 -6.65 -4.92 3.11
N TRP A 174 -5.89 -3.96 3.63
CA TRP A 174 -4.56 -3.64 3.10
C TRP A 174 -3.58 -4.80 3.26
N GLY A 175 -3.68 -5.57 4.35
CA GLY A 175 -2.91 -6.81 4.52
C GLY A 175 -3.20 -7.84 3.42
N ILE A 176 -4.48 -8.00 3.05
CA ILE A 176 -4.91 -8.87 1.93
C ILE A 176 -4.33 -8.38 0.61
N TYR A 177 -4.59 -7.13 0.25
CA TYR A 177 -4.14 -6.60 -1.03
C TYR A 177 -2.61 -6.48 -1.10
N GLY A 178 -1.97 -6.04 -0.01
CA GLY A 178 -0.53 -5.94 0.08
C GLY A 178 0.20 -7.27 -0.07
N SER A 179 -0.30 -8.35 0.56
CA SER A 179 0.27 -9.69 0.40
C SER A 179 0.10 -10.24 -1.02
N ALA A 180 -1.05 -9.98 -1.66
CA ALA A 180 -1.27 -10.31 -3.07
C ALA A 180 -0.28 -9.59 -3.99
N VAL A 181 -0.09 -8.28 -3.79
CA VAL A 181 0.89 -7.49 -4.53
C VAL A 181 2.31 -7.99 -4.27
N ALA A 182 2.67 -8.27 -3.02
CA ALA A 182 3.98 -8.81 -2.65
C ALA A 182 4.26 -10.13 -3.38
N TYR A 183 3.29 -11.06 -3.38
CA TYR A 183 3.40 -12.31 -4.11
C TYR A 183 3.56 -12.07 -5.63
N SER A 184 2.75 -11.20 -6.20
CA SER A 184 2.78 -10.89 -7.64
C SER A 184 4.13 -10.31 -8.12
N LYS A 185 4.88 -9.68 -7.23
CA LYS A 185 6.18 -9.06 -7.53
C LYS A 185 7.37 -9.95 -7.26
N THR A 186 7.25 -10.84 -6.30
CA THR A 186 8.40 -11.63 -5.81
C THR A 186 8.29 -13.13 -6.09
N GLY A 187 7.07 -13.66 -6.26
CA GLY A 187 6.82 -15.10 -6.35
C GLY A 187 7.07 -15.86 -5.03
N ASN A 188 7.34 -15.15 -3.92
CA ASN A 188 7.63 -15.77 -2.64
C ASN A 188 6.35 -16.39 -2.03
N LYS A 189 6.34 -17.72 -1.89
CA LYS A 189 5.20 -18.50 -1.37
C LYS A 189 4.78 -18.11 0.04
N GLU A 190 5.67 -17.58 0.85
CA GLU A 190 5.35 -17.07 2.18
C GLU A 190 4.27 -15.98 2.13
N TYR A 191 4.32 -15.10 1.11
CA TYR A 191 3.29 -14.05 0.94
C TYR A 191 1.95 -14.62 0.48
N LEU A 192 1.94 -15.76 -0.22
CA LEU A 192 0.72 -16.49 -0.52
C LEU A 192 0.11 -17.09 0.77
N ASP A 193 0.93 -17.64 1.66
CA ASP A 193 0.44 -18.17 2.92
C ASP A 193 -0.08 -17.06 3.86
N ILE A 194 0.61 -15.92 3.90
CA ILE A 194 0.12 -14.71 4.60
C ILE A 194 -1.22 -14.27 4.01
N PHE A 195 -1.32 -14.16 2.69
CA PHE A 195 -2.58 -13.80 2.01
C PHE A 195 -3.73 -14.70 2.45
N LYS A 196 -3.54 -16.02 2.44
CA LYS A 196 -4.58 -16.97 2.85
C LYS A 196 -5.03 -16.75 4.30
N ARG A 197 -4.07 -16.55 5.21
CA ARG A 197 -4.34 -16.35 6.65
C ARG A 197 -5.07 -15.05 6.93
N VAL A 198 -4.59 -13.93 6.39
CA VAL A 198 -5.22 -12.61 6.62
C VAL A 198 -6.57 -12.49 5.93
N THR A 199 -6.75 -13.16 4.77
CA THR A 199 -8.04 -13.25 4.06
C THR A 199 -9.04 -14.06 4.87
N LYS A 200 -8.61 -15.22 5.40
CA LYS A 200 -9.46 -16.05 6.26
C LYS A 200 -9.96 -15.26 7.46
N TYR A 201 -9.07 -14.56 8.18
CA TYR A 201 -9.47 -13.71 9.30
C TYR A 201 -10.53 -12.69 8.88
N PHE A 202 -10.31 -11.95 7.79
CA PHE A 202 -11.26 -10.97 7.27
C PHE A 202 -12.64 -11.59 7.01
N MET A 203 -12.68 -12.73 6.30
CA MET A 203 -13.93 -13.40 5.92
C MET A 203 -14.70 -13.94 7.13
N GLU A 204 -14.01 -14.47 8.14
CA GLU A 204 -14.60 -15.02 9.36
C GLU A 204 -15.19 -13.97 10.28
N HIS A 205 -14.74 -12.70 10.17
CA HIS A 205 -15.22 -11.57 10.98
C HIS A 205 -16.21 -10.66 10.22
N LEU A 206 -16.63 -11.03 9.00
CA LEU A 206 -17.65 -10.29 8.29
C LEU A 206 -19.02 -10.48 8.94
N PRO A 207 -19.83 -9.42 9.07
CA PRO A 207 -21.21 -9.53 9.45
C PRO A 207 -22.04 -10.22 8.34
N LYS A 208 -23.30 -10.59 8.65
CA LYS A 208 -24.16 -11.35 7.73
C LYS A 208 -24.39 -10.68 6.38
N ASP A 209 -24.36 -9.36 6.31
CA ASP A 209 -24.54 -8.57 5.09
C ASP A 209 -23.23 -8.35 4.31
N LEU A 210 -22.13 -8.92 4.77
CA LEU A 210 -20.78 -8.86 4.16
C LEU A 210 -20.19 -7.45 4.04
N VAL A 211 -20.76 -6.44 4.69
CA VAL A 211 -20.21 -5.09 4.77
C VAL A 211 -19.57 -4.91 6.13
N PRO A 212 -18.22 -4.89 6.23
CA PRO A 212 -17.56 -4.85 7.53
C PRO A 212 -17.85 -3.54 8.27
N TYR A 213 -17.83 -3.61 9.59
CA TYR A 213 -17.67 -2.41 10.43
C TYR A 213 -16.27 -1.83 10.24
N TRP A 214 -16.06 -0.60 10.69
CA TRP A 214 -14.77 0.07 10.55
C TRP A 214 -13.63 -0.61 11.37
N ASP A 215 -14.00 -1.40 12.37
CA ASP A 215 -13.09 -2.23 13.17
C ASP A 215 -13.76 -3.57 13.51
N PHE A 216 -13.00 -4.65 13.53
CA PHE A 216 -13.50 -6.00 13.82
C PHE A 216 -13.77 -6.27 15.32
N ASP A 217 -13.60 -5.28 16.19
CA ASP A 217 -14.19 -5.33 17.54
C ASP A 217 -15.73 -5.25 17.50
N PHE A 218 -16.31 -4.86 16.36
CA PHE A 218 -17.76 -4.70 16.17
C PHE A 218 -18.33 -5.76 15.23
N ASP A 219 -19.51 -6.27 15.56
CA ASP A 219 -20.20 -7.28 14.75
C ASP A 219 -21.69 -6.98 14.56
N THR A 220 -22.45 -7.97 14.06
CA THR A 220 -23.87 -7.86 13.77
C THR A 220 -24.66 -7.39 14.98
N GLY A 221 -25.33 -6.24 14.86
CA GLY A 221 -26.11 -5.60 15.91
C GLY A 221 -25.47 -4.37 16.54
N SER A 222 -24.23 -4.06 16.16
CA SER A 222 -23.59 -2.80 16.54
C SER A 222 -24.16 -1.60 15.77
N ASP A 223 -24.24 -0.46 16.44
CA ASP A 223 -24.62 0.83 15.84
C ASP A 223 -23.40 1.58 15.22
N GLU A 224 -22.22 0.97 15.26
CA GLU A 224 -20.99 1.54 14.73
C GLU A 224 -20.99 1.66 13.18
N PRO A 225 -20.25 2.63 12.62
CA PRO A 225 -20.18 2.84 11.18
C PRO A 225 -19.64 1.64 10.40
N ARG A 226 -20.16 1.47 9.18
CA ARG A 226 -19.65 0.49 8.23
C ARG A 226 -18.50 1.07 7.40
N ASP A 227 -17.51 0.26 7.09
CA ASP A 227 -16.42 0.63 6.18
C ASP A 227 -16.57 -0.11 4.84
N SER A 228 -17.33 0.48 3.92
CA SER A 228 -17.51 -0.09 2.58
C SER A 228 -16.21 -0.15 1.77
N SER A 229 -15.23 0.71 2.07
CA SER A 229 -13.96 0.72 1.36
C SER A 229 -13.11 -0.51 1.68
N SER A 230 -13.16 -1.02 2.91
CA SER A 230 -12.38 -2.20 3.30
C SER A 230 -12.80 -3.46 2.51
N GLY A 231 -14.11 -3.64 2.27
CA GLY A 231 -14.61 -4.73 1.43
C GLY A 231 -14.09 -4.65 0.00
N VAL A 232 -14.11 -3.45 -0.61
CA VAL A 232 -13.62 -3.25 -1.99
C VAL A 232 -12.11 -3.49 -2.07
N ILE A 233 -11.34 -3.01 -1.09
CA ILE A 233 -9.88 -3.23 -1.04
C ILE A 233 -9.56 -4.73 -0.92
N ALA A 234 -10.26 -5.45 -0.04
CA ALA A 234 -10.10 -6.88 0.12
C ALA A 234 -10.39 -7.63 -1.19
N VAL A 235 -11.49 -7.30 -1.87
CA VAL A 235 -11.84 -7.87 -3.18
C VAL A 235 -10.77 -7.59 -4.24
N CYS A 236 -10.20 -6.38 -4.28
CA CYS A 236 -9.09 -6.07 -5.19
C CYS A 236 -7.89 -6.99 -4.94
N GLY A 237 -7.54 -7.24 -3.67
CA GLY A 237 -6.48 -8.18 -3.31
C GLY A 237 -6.80 -9.62 -3.70
N MET A 238 -8.04 -10.07 -3.48
CA MET A 238 -8.49 -11.41 -3.87
C MET A 238 -8.46 -11.61 -5.39
N LEU A 239 -8.91 -10.62 -6.16
CA LEU A 239 -8.86 -10.64 -7.62
C LEU A 239 -7.43 -10.61 -8.16
N GLU A 240 -6.52 -9.86 -7.51
CA GLU A 240 -5.10 -9.89 -7.87
C GLU A 240 -4.51 -11.28 -7.65
N MET A 241 -4.76 -11.88 -6.47
CA MET A 241 -4.25 -13.21 -6.14
C MET A 241 -4.85 -14.31 -7.03
N ALA A 242 -6.10 -14.21 -7.41
CA ALA A 242 -6.78 -15.19 -8.27
C ALA A 242 -6.10 -15.41 -9.63
N LYS A 243 -5.27 -14.46 -10.08
CA LYS A 243 -4.46 -14.61 -11.31
C LYS A 243 -3.37 -15.66 -11.19
N TYR A 244 -2.99 -16.05 -9.98
CA TYR A 244 -1.87 -16.92 -9.66
C TYR A 244 -2.30 -18.23 -8.99
N LEU A 245 -3.58 -18.40 -8.69
CA LEU A 245 -4.14 -19.63 -8.15
C LEU A 245 -4.65 -20.51 -9.28
N ASP A 246 -4.47 -21.81 -9.16
CA ASP A 246 -5.07 -22.79 -10.06
C ASP A 246 -6.60 -22.68 -9.99
N LYS A 247 -7.27 -22.92 -11.12
CA LYS A 247 -8.73 -22.82 -11.25
C LYS A 247 -9.42 -24.12 -10.86
N ASP A 248 -8.98 -24.76 -9.79
CA ASP A 248 -9.62 -25.98 -9.26
C ASP A 248 -10.75 -25.63 -8.28
#